data_53735374ebbe9187c6bfd4f8b9165601
#
_entry.id   53735374ebbe9187c6bfd4f8b9165601
#
_cell.length_a   1.000
_cell.length_b   1.000
_cell.length_c   1.000
_cell.angle_alpha   90.00
_cell.angle_beta   90.00
_cell.angle_gamma   90.00
#
_symmetry.space_group_name_H-M   'P 1'
#
loop_
_entity.id
_entity.type
_entity.pdbx_description
1 polymer ?
#
loop_
_entity_poly.entity_id
_entity_poly.type
_entity_poly.pdbx_seq_one_letter_code
_entity_poly.pdbx_strand_id
1 'polypeptide(L)'
;MTIRILTIDDHPLVREGICAMLEVEPDLAVVGEAGDVDSGLAQFRSLLPDVVLVDLQMPGCNGIEFIRRLRDEFPAARVAVLTTYGGDGNARAAMAAGAYGYLLKSSLRGELIDALRTIAQGKRCVSAAVSQEISRHIGEEALTARELTILTALARGWENKRIANEMGISAETVKSHLTRIFEKIDASNRTEAFQIALRRGLVRLDE
;
A
#
# COMPACT_ATOMS: atom_id res chain seq x y z
N MET A 1 15.32 25.10 -6.43
CA MET A 1 15.95 23.76 -6.18
C MET A 1 14.99 22.74 -6.77
N THR A 2 15.46 21.88 -7.66
CA THR A 2 14.61 20.90 -8.34
C THR A 2 14.46 19.67 -7.47
N ILE A 3 13.24 19.22 -7.23
CA ILE A 3 12.91 18.01 -6.47
C ILE A 3 13.13 16.81 -7.40
N ARG A 4 13.99 15.90 -7.00
CA ARG A 4 14.40 14.71 -7.74
C ARG A 4 13.52 13.51 -7.33
N ILE A 5 12.84 12.91 -8.30
CA ILE A 5 11.83 11.89 -8.09
C ILE A 5 12.27 10.58 -8.75
N LEU A 6 12.19 9.47 -8.01
CA LEU A 6 12.28 8.10 -8.53
C LEU A 6 10.87 7.51 -8.57
N THR A 7 10.43 6.98 -9.70
CA THR A 7 9.14 6.31 -9.84
C THR A 7 9.31 4.79 -9.96
N ILE A 8 8.50 4.04 -9.23
CA ILE A 8 8.55 2.56 -9.17
C ILE A 8 7.13 2.02 -9.36
N ASP A 9 6.88 1.41 -10.50
CA ASP A 9 5.57 0.86 -10.89
C ASP A 9 5.81 -0.21 -11.96
N ASP A 10 5.17 -1.35 -11.91
CA ASP A 10 5.34 -2.42 -12.89
C ASP A 10 4.64 -2.13 -14.23
N HIS A 11 3.75 -1.12 -14.27
CA HIS A 11 3.02 -0.71 -15.48
C HIS A 11 3.78 0.39 -16.24
N PRO A 12 4.39 0.12 -17.42
CA PRO A 12 5.15 1.12 -18.18
C PRO A 12 4.35 2.37 -18.52
N LEU A 13 3.10 2.22 -18.95
CA LEU A 13 2.22 3.34 -19.32
C LEU A 13 1.95 4.29 -18.13
N VAL A 14 1.91 3.75 -16.91
CA VAL A 14 1.73 4.58 -15.71
C VAL A 14 3.00 5.40 -15.46
N ARG A 15 4.18 4.79 -15.57
CA ARG A 15 5.45 5.51 -15.42
C ARG A 15 5.60 6.61 -16.46
N GLU A 16 5.35 6.30 -17.74
CA GLU A 16 5.36 7.29 -18.83
C GLU A 16 4.38 8.45 -18.58
N GLY A 17 3.17 8.12 -18.09
CA GLY A 17 2.17 9.13 -17.73
C GLY A 17 2.61 10.03 -16.57
N ILE A 18 3.27 9.47 -15.55
CA ILE A 18 3.83 10.23 -14.43
C ILE A 18 4.96 11.15 -14.95
N CYS A 19 5.90 10.62 -15.75
CA CYS A 19 6.99 11.40 -16.33
C CYS A 19 6.46 12.59 -17.13
N ALA A 20 5.55 12.35 -18.08
CA ALA A 20 4.95 13.41 -18.88
C ALA A 20 4.19 14.46 -18.04
N MET A 21 3.56 14.01 -16.97
CA MET A 21 2.85 14.89 -16.04
C MET A 21 3.80 15.81 -15.27
N LEU A 22 4.97 15.31 -14.87
CA LEU A 22 5.93 16.05 -14.06
C LEU A 22 6.90 16.88 -14.89
N GLU A 23 7.17 16.53 -16.16
CA GLU A 23 8.07 17.26 -17.06
C GLU A 23 7.67 18.74 -17.29
N VAL A 24 6.38 19.06 -17.17
CA VAL A 24 5.90 20.44 -17.35
C VAL A 24 6.05 21.31 -16.09
N GLU A 25 6.47 20.71 -14.98
CA GLU A 25 6.71 21.42 -13.72
C GLU A 25 8.21 21.74 -13.58
N PRO A 26 8.61 23.03 -13.59
CA PRO A 26 10.02 23.40 -13.65
C PRO A 26 10.82 23.06 -12.39
N ASP A 27 10.13 22.76 -11.29
CA ASP A 27 10.71 22.43 -9.99
C ASP A 27 10.71 20.93 -9.68
N LEU A 28 10.21 20.07 -10.58
CA LEU A 28 10.17 18.62 -10.43
C LEU A 28 10.97 17.94 -11.55
N ALA A 29 11.67 16.85 -11.24
CA ALA A 29 12.37 16.05 -12.24
C ALA A 29 12.33 14.56 -11.89
N VAL A 30 11.84 13.73 -12.81
CA VAL A 30 12.00 12.27 -12.70
C VAL A 30 13.44 11.94 -13.06
N VAL A 31 14.18 11.42 -12.09
CA VAL A 31 15.62 11.08 -12.25
C VAL A 31 15.85 9.60 -12.47
N GLY A 32 14.81 8.77 -12.31
CA GLY A 32 14.88 7.34 -12.53
C GLY A 32 13.51 6.69 -12.54
N GLU A 33 13.44 5.52 -13.17
CA GLU A 33 12.25 4.68 -13.28
C GLU A 33 12.62 3.22 -13.02
N ALA A 34 11.77 2.51 -12.27
CA ALA A 34 11.95 1.08 -12.03
C ALA A 34 10.62 0.33 -12.17
N GLY A 35 10.66 -0.92 -12.63
CA GLY A 35 9.48 -1.78 -12.76
C GLY A 35 9.31 -2.78 -11.62
N ASP A 36 10.26 -2.84 -10.69
CA ASP A 36 10.27 -3.77 -9.58
C ASP A 36 11.04 -3.23 -8.37
N VAL A 37 10.92 -3.92 -7.24
CA VAL A 37 11.53 -3.50 -5.97
C VAL A 37 13.05 -3.51 -6.00
N ASP A 38 13.67 -4.52 -6.59
CA ASP A 38 15.14 -4.66 -6.54
C ASP A 38 15.82 -3.63 -7.44
N SER A 39 15.29 -3.39 -8.64
CA SER A 39 15.74 -2.31 -9.52
C SER A 39 15.48 -0.92 -8.89
N GLY A 40 14.36 -0.75 -8.19
CA GLY A 40 14.05 0.46 -7.44
C GLY A 40 15.05 0.76 -6.33
N LEU A 41 15.42 -0.23 -5.54
CA LEU A 41 16.44 -0.09 -4.50
C LEU A 41 17.83 0.20 -5.09
N ALA A 42 18.20 -0.46 -6.19
CA ALA A 42 19.47 -0.21 -6.87
C ALA A 42 19.55 1.22 -7.41
N GLN A 43 18.47 1.71 -8.04
CA GLN A 43 18.41 3.09 -8.52
C GLN A 43 18.39 4.11 -7.39
N PHE A 44 17.69 3.83 -6.27
CA PHE A 44 17.72 4.72 -5.12
C PHE A 44 19.14 4.94 -4.61
N ARG A 45 19.93 3.85 -4.45
CA ARG A 45 21.34 3.92 -3.99
C ARG A 45 22.21 4.78 -4.89
N SER A 46 22.03 4.69 -6.20
CA SER A 46 22.85 5.43 -7.16
C SER A 46 22.40 6.88 -7.35
N LEU A 47 21.10 7.13 -7.29
CA LEU A 47 20.52 8.42 -7.62
C LEU A 47 20.26 9.31 -6.40
N LEU A 48 20.04 8.73 -5.23
CA LEU A 48 19.65 9.43 -3.99
C LEU A 48 18.56 10.50 -4.25
N PRO A 49 17.36 10.09 -4.69
CA PRO A 49 16.27 11.01 -5.01
C PRO A 49 15.72 11.67 -3.74
N ASP A 50 15.09 12.84 -3.90
CA ASP A 50 14.44 13.54 -2.78
C ASP A 50 13.14 12.86 -2.36
N VAL A 51 12.40 12.27 -3.34
CA VAL A 51 11.13 11.56 -3.12
C VAL A 51 11.09 10.31 -4.01
N VAL A 52 10.56 9.23 -3.48
CA VAL A 52 10.22 8.03 -4.24
C VAL A 52 8.70 7.93 -4.36
N LEU A 53 8.19 7.73 -5.56
CA LEU A 53 6.83 7.26 -5.82
C LEU A 53 6.86 5.75 -6.01
N VAL A 54 6.07 5.01 -5.27
CA VAL A 54 6.02 3.55 -5.38
C VAL A 54 4.59 3.05 -5.47
N ASP A 55 4.31 2.15 -6.41
CA ASP A 55 3.06 1.39 -6.37
C ASP A 55 3.12 0.31 -5.28
N LEU A 56 1.96 0.01 -4.71
CA LEU A 56 1.84 -1.08 -3.74
C LEU A 56 1.74 -2.45 -4.40
N GLN A 57 1.18 -2.51 -5.60
CA GLN A 57 0.90 -3.76 -6.29
C GLN A 57 1.88 -3.96 -7.43
N MET A 58 2.92 -4.71 -7.15
CA MET A 58 3.89 -5.15 -8.16
C MET A 58 4.05 -6.67 -8.06
N PRO A 59 4.23 -7.38 -9.17
CA PRO A 59 4.46 -8.83 -9.18
C PRO A 59 5.66 -9.22 -8.33
N GLY A 60 5.51 -10.27 -7.53
CA GLY A 60 6.61 -10.87 -6.77
C GLY A 60 7.03 -10.10 -5.51
N CYS A 61 6.73 -8.81 -5.39
CA CYS A 61 7.05 -8.05 -4.18
C CYS A 61 6.10 -6.86 -3.96
N ASN A 62 5.85 -6.58 -2.71
CA ASN A 62 4.92 -5.55 -2.27
C ASN A 62 5.64 -4.21 -2.05
N GLY A 63 5.03 -3.10 -2.50
CA GLY A 63 5.54 -1.75 -2.24
C GLY A 63 5.74 -1.44 -0.74
N ILE A 64 4.98 -2.06 0.18
CA ILE A 64 5.21 -1.93 1.62
C ILE A 64 6.55 -2.58 2.01
N GLU A 65 6.91 -3.70 1.39
CA GLU A 65 8.20 -4.34 1.61
C GLU A 65 9.35 -3.47 1.08
N PHE A 66 9.17 -2.85 -0.09
CA PHE A 66 10.09 -1.85 -0.60
C PHE A 66 10.31 -0.72 0.42
N ILE A 67 9.23 -0.17 0.98
CA ILE A 67 9.33 0.92 1.98
C ILE A 67 10.15 0.46 3.20
N ARG A 68 9.90 -0.75 3.73
CA ARG A 68 10.65 -1.28 4.87
C ARG A 68 12.12 -1.44 4.56
N ARG A 69 12.47 -2.16 3.48
CA ARG A 69 13.85 -2.39 3.05
C ARG A 69 14.60 -1.08 2.80
N LEU A 70 13.94 -0.13 2.14
CA LEU A 70 14.54 1.18 1.90
C LEU A 70 14.76 1.94 3.21
N ARG A 71 13.81 1.93 4.14
CA ARG A 71 13.90 2.65 5.42
C ARG A 71 14.91 2.04 6.38
N ASP A 72 15.12 0.73 6.31
CA ASP A 72 16.17 0.05 7.09
C ASP A 72 17.55 0.51 6.66
N GLU A 73 17.77 0.74 5.36
CA GLU A 73 19.06 1.20 4.80
C GLU A 73 19.17 2.74 4.81
N PHE A 74 18.08 3.43 4.51
CA PHE A 74 18.02 4.90 4.43
C PHE A 74 16.86 5.45 5.29
N PRO A 75 17.05 5.62 6.60
CA PRO A 75 16.01 6.07 7.52
C PRO A 75 15.36 7.43 7.18
N ALA A 76 16.07 8.29 6.44
CA ALA A 76 15.59 9.60 6.02
C ALA A 76 14.86 9.58 4.65
N ALA A 77 14.79 8.43 3.95
CA ALA A 77 14.13 8.31 2.65
C ALA A 77 12.65 8.71 2.73
N ARG A 78 12.21 9.52 1.78
CA ARG A 78 10.82 9.98 1.70
C ARG A 78 10.11 9.21 0.60
N VAL A 79 9.18 8.36 0.99
CA VAL A 79 8.43 7.50 0.07
C VAL A 79 6.96 7.90 0.08
N ALA A 80 6.41 8.12 -1.10
CA ALA A 80 4.98 8.27 -1.32
C ALA A 80 4.45 7.05 -2.06
N VAL A 81 3.37 6.49 -1.57
CA VAL A 81 2.61 5.45 -2.26
C VAL A 81 1.69 6.09 -3.29
N LEU A 82 1.67 5.56 -4.50
CA LEU A 82 0.73 5.92 -5.56
C LEU A 82 0.05 4.64 -6.07
N THR A 83 -1.22 4.42 -5.73
CA THR A 83 -1.90 3.15 -5.98
C THR A 83 -3.33 3.33 -6.50
N THR A 84 -3.87 2.31 -7.15
CA THR A 84 -5.29 2.28 -7.55
C THR A 84 -6.23 2.00 -6.36
N TYR A 85 -5.72 1.50 -5.25
CA TYR A 85 -6.52 1.00 -4.13
C TYR A 85 -6.47 1.93 -2.92
N GLY A 86 -7.62 2.51 -2.57
CA GLY A 86 -7.77 3.48 -1.48
C GLY A 86 -8.10 2.88 -0.10
N GLY A 87 -7.98 1.56 0.08
CA GLY A 87 -8.37 0.90 1.33
C GLY A 87 -7.56 1.34 2.55
N ASP A 88 -8.26 1.53 3.68
CA ASP A 88 -7.68 1.98 4.95
C ASP A 88 -6.60 1.03 5.48
N GLY A 89 -6.74 -0.28 5.27
CA GLY A 89 -5.76 -1.29 5.67
C GLY A 89 -4.40 -1.10 4.98
N ASN A 90 -4.39 -0.90 3.66
CA ASN A 90 -3.18 -0.63 2.90
C ASN A 90 -2.53 0.70 3.30
N ALA A 91 -3.35 1.75 3.46
CA ALA A 91 -2.85 3.06 3.86
C ALA A 91 -2.22 3.02 5.26
N ARG A 92 -2.88 2.41 6.23
CA ARG A 92 -2.34 2.21 7.59
C ARG A 92 -1.03 1.41 7.55
N ALA A 93 -0.98 0.31 6.81
CA ALA A 93 0.22 -0.53 6.69
C ALA A 93 1.39 0.23 6.04
N ALA A 94 1.15 1.01 4.98
CA ALA A 94 2.16 1.83 4.33
C ALA A 94 2.69 2.93 5.26
N MET A 95 1.80 3.64 5.96
CA MET A 95 2.18 4.69 6.91
C MET A 95 2.94 4.13 8.12
N ALA A 96 2.56 2.95 8.61
CA ALA A 96 3.28 2.24 9.67
C ALA A 96 4.67 1.76 9.22
N ALA A 97 4.82 1.36 7.94
CA ALA A 97 6.11 1.03 7.33
C ALA A 97 7.01 2.27 7.12
N GLY A 98 6.48 3.47 7.31
CA GLY A 98 7.23 4.73 7.23
C GLY A 98 7.02 5.54 5.96
N ALA A 99 5.95 5.28 5.21
CA ALA A 99 5.57 6.15 4.09
C ALA A 99 5.32 7.59 4.55
N TYR A 100 5.70 8.55 3.71
CA TYR A 100 5.41 9.97 3.89
C TYR A 100 4.11 10.37 3.22
N GLY A 101 3.69 9.64 2.18
CA GLY A 101 2.46 9.92 1.46
C GLY A 101 1.69 8.67 1.04
N TYR A 102 0.38 8.85 0.87
CA TYR A 102 -0.49 7.85 0.28
C TYR A 102 -1.52 8.51 -0.63
N LEU A 103 -1.39 8.24 -1.93
CA LEU A 103 -2.13 8.89 -3.00
C LEU A 103 -2.80 7.84 -3.89
N LEU A 104 -3.91 8.19 -4.50
CA LEU A 104 -4.56 7.35 -5.49
C LEU A 104 -4.09 7.70 -6.90
N LYS A 105 -3.90 6.69 -7.77
CA LYS A 105 -3.62 6.88 -9.20
C LYS A 105 -4.78 7.62 -9.91
N SER A 106 -5.97 7.66 -9.32
CA SER A 106 -7.11 8.45 -9.77
C SER A 106 -7.10 9.90 -9.29
N SER A 107 -6.14 10.29 -8.43
CA SER A 107 -5.99 11.67 -7.97
C SER A 107 -5.75 12.62 -9.14
N LEU A 108 -6.27 13.84 -9.01
CA LEU A 108 -6.02 14.88 -9.99
C LEU A 108 -4.52 15.22 -10.05
N ARG A 109 -4.03 15.59 -11.23
CA ARG A 109 -2.63 15.97 -11.44
C ARG A 109 -2.11 16.95 -10.39
N GLY A 110 -2.86 18.01 -10.09
CA GLY A 110 -2.47 19.03 -9.12
C GLY A 110 -2.26 18.44 -7.72
N GLU A 111 -3.10 17.50 -7.31
CA GLU A 111 -3.01 16.83 -6.00
C GLU A 111 -1.71 16.01 -5.87
N LEU A 112 -1.29 15.31 -6.94
CA LEU A 112 -0.01 14.60 -6.97
C LEU A 112 1.18 15.55 -6.86
N ILE A 113 1.17 16.63 -7.64
CA ILE A 113 2.24 17.64 -7.67
C ILE A 113 2.40 18.31 -6.30
N ASP A 114 1.31 18.75 -5.69
CA ASP A 114 1.32 19.39 -4.37
C ASP A 114 1.75 18.44 -3.27
N ALA A 115 1.36 17.17 -3.36
CA ALA A 115 1.81 16.13 -2.45
C ALA A 115 3.33 15.91 -2.55
N LEU A 116 3.90 15.84 -3.76
CA LEU A 116 5.34 15.69 -3.96
C LEU A 116 6.12 16.85 -3.36
N ARG A 117 5.67 18.09 -3.56
CA ARG A 117 6.25 19.29 -2.96
C ARG A 117 6.20 19.24 -1.42
N THR A 118 5.07 18.81 -0.89
CA THR A 118 4.86 18.67 0.57
C THR A 118 5.79 17.61 1.16
N ILE A 119 5.89 16.46 0.51
CA ILE A 119 6.73 15.33 0.95
C ILE A 119 8.21 15.70 0.84
N ALA A 120 8.62 16.39 -0.20
CA ALA A 120 9.99 16.90 -0.35
C ALA A 120 10.42 17.84 0.80
N GLN A 121 9.47 18.50 1.44
CA GLN A 121 9.70 19.30 2.67
C GLN A 121 9.75 18.45 3.95
N GLY A 122 9.62 17.12 3.86
CA GLY A 122 9.59 16.23 5.01
C GLY A 122 8.24 16.18 5.74
N LYS A 123 7.19 16.73 5.15
CA LYS A 123 5.83 16.67 5.71
C LYS A 123 5.09 15.46 5.18
N ARG A 124 4.19 14.90 5.99
CA ARG A 124 3.32 13.80 5.56
C ARG A 124 2.12 14.32 4.79
N CYS A 125 1.74 13.59 3.74
CA CYS A 125 0.59 13.92 2.89
C CYS A 125 -0.22 12.67 2.55
N VAL A 126 -1.50 12.67 2.90
CA VAL A 126 -2.45 11.61 2.53
C VAL A 126 -3.60 12.27 1.78
N SER A 127 -4.01 11.70 0.65
CA SER A 127 -5.11 12.28 -0.13
C SER A 127 -6.40 12.37 0.70
N ALA A 128 -7.24 13.34 0.39
CA ALA A 128 -8.49 13.58 1.11
C ALA A 128 -9.40 12.34 1.10
N ALA A 129 -9.49 11.64 -0.04
CA ALA A 129 -10.27 10.43 -0.19
C ALA A 129 -9.80 9.32 0.75
N VAL A 130 -8.47 9.09 0.84
CA VAL A 130 -7.88 8.09 1.73
C VAL A 130 -8.02 8.49 3.20
N SER A 131 -7.83 9.78 3.51
CA SER A 131 -8.03 10.30 4.87
C SER A 131 -9.47 10.09 5.35
N GLN A 132 -10.44 10.29 4.49
CA GLN A 132 -11.85 10.04 4.78
C GLN A 132 -12.13 8.55 5.02
N GLU A 133 -11.53 7.66 4.22
CA GLU A 133 -11.68 6.22 4.39
C GLU A 133 -11.04 5.75 5.70
N ILE A 134 -9.84 6.22 6.03
CA ILE A 134 -9.22 5.96 7.35
C ILE A 134 -10.11 6.44 8.49
N SER A 135 -10.71 7.63 8.33
CA SER A 135 -11.56 8.25 9.37
C SER A 135 -12.84 7.46 9.64
N ARG A 136 -13.41 6.80 8.64
CA ARG A 136 -14.60 5.94 8.79
C ARG A 136 -14.36 4.75 9.70
N HIS A 137 -13.11 4.29 9.76
CA HIS A 137 -12.70 3.11 10.53
C HIS A 137 -11.87 3.48 11.78
N ILE A 138 -11.93 4.77 12.22
CA ILE A 138 -11.33 5.18 13.48
C ILE A 138 -12.16 4.60 14.64
N GLY A 139 -11.48 3.92 15.55
CA GLY A 139 -12.11 3.30 16.72
C GLY A 139 -12.53 1.85 16.53
N GLU A 140 -12.47 1.31 15.31
CA GLU A 140 -12.64 -0.11 15.10
C GLU A 140 -11.44 -0.90 15.66
N GLU A 141 -11.73 -2.05 16.23
CA GLU A 141 -10.69 -2.96 16.70
C GLU A 141 -9.92 -3.56 15.53
N ALA A 142 -8.61 -3.31 15.46
CA ALA A 142 -7.77 -3.83 14.40
C ALA A 142 -7.73 -5.37 14.42
N LEU A 143 -7.66 -5.98 13.23
CA LEU A 143 -7.41 -7.41 13.12
C LEU A 143 -5.99 -7.72 13.60
N THR A 144 -5.86 -8.74 14.44
CA THR A 144 -4.58 -9.29 14.86
C THR A 144 -3.86 -9.96 13.67
N ALA A 145 -2.54 -10.17 13.79
CA ALA A 145 -1.77 -10.87 12.75
C ALA A 145 -2.35 -12.27 12.43
N ARG A 146 -2.85 -12.97 13.47
CA ARG A 146 -3.48 -14.29 13.32
C ARG A 146 -4.82 -14.20 12.58
N GLU A 147 -5.64 -13.21 12.89
CA GLU A 147 -6.92 -12.95 12.19
C GLU A 147 -6.70 -12.56 10.72
N LEU A 148 -5.68 -11.75 10.43
CA LEU A 148 -5.29 -11.43 9.06
C LEU A 148 -4.84 -12.66 8.28
N THR A 149 -4.07 -13.57 8.90
CA THR A 149 -3.68 -14.84 8.26
C THR A 149 -4.89 -15.69 7.90
N ILE A 150 -5.87 -15.80 8.82
CA ILE A 150 -7.11 -16.56 8.57
C ILE A 150 -7.95 -15.89 7.48
N LEU A 151 -8.07 -14.57 7.51
CA LEU A 151 -8.82 -13.80 6.51
C LEU A 151 -8.16 -13.91 5.12
N THR A 152 -6.84 -13.93 5.04
CA THR A 152 -6.10 -14.16 3.80
C THR A 152 -6.35 -15.57 3.23
N ALA A 153 -6.34 -16.59 4.08
CA ALA A 153 -6.65 -17.96 3.67
C ALA A 153 -8.11 -18.09 3.21
N LEU A 154 -9.04 -17.40 3.89
CA LEU A 154 -10.45 -17.28 3.47
C LEU A 154 -10.55 -16.65 2.08
N ALA A 155 -9.81 -15.56 1.84
CA ALA A 155 -9.80 -14.85 0.56
C ALA A 155 -9.28 -15.71 -0.60
N ARG A 156 -8.33 -16.63 -0.33
CA ARG A 156 -7.87 -17.66 -1.27
C ARG A 156 -8.88 -18.79 -1.53
N GLY A 157 -10.07 -18.71 -0.94
CA GLY A 157 -11.13 -19.71 -1.11
C GLY A 157 -10.94 -20.99 -0.28
N TRP A 158 -10.02 -20.99 0.71
CA TRP A 158 -9.77 -22.19 1.52
C TRP A 158 -10.93 -22.48 2.46
N GLU A 159 -11.35 -23.74 2.53
CA GLU A 159 -12.32 -24.20 3.51
C GLU A 159 -11.75 -24.21 4.95
N ASN A 160 -12.61 -24.12 5.95
CA ASN A 160 -12.19 -24.08 7.36
C ASN A 160 -11.30 -25.27 7.75
N LYS A 161 -11.54 -26.46 7.19
CA LYS A 161 -10.71 -27.66 7.44
C LYS A 161 -9.29 -27.46 6.91
N ARG A 162 -9.13 -26.87 5.71
CA ARG A 162 -7.80 -26.59 5.13
C ARG A 162 -7.07 -25.52 5.95
N ILE A 163 -7.76 -24.46 6.34
CA ILE A 163 -7.18 -23.40 7.20
C ILE A 163 -6.73 -24.00 8.55
N ALA A 164 -7.56 -24.85 9.15
CA ALA A 164 -7.26 -25.52 10.41
C ALA A 164 -5.98 -26.38 10.32
N ASN A 165 -5.87 -27.20 9.28
CA ASN A 165 -4.68 -28.04 9.04
C ASN A 165 -3.42 -27.21 8.87
N GLU A 166 -3.46 -26.16 8.05
CA GLU A 166 -2.32 -25.28 7.77
C GLU A 166 -1.85 -24.52 9.01
N MET A 167 -2.79 -24.15 9.88
CA MET A 167 -2.49 -23.40 11.09
C MET A 167 -2.28 -24.26 12.35
N GLY A 168 -2.41 -25.58 12.25
CA GLY A 168 -2.26 -26.50 13.39
C GLY A 168 -3.32 -26.32 14.47
N ILE A 169 -4.55 -25.97 14.11
CA ILE A 169 -5.68 -25.76 15.04
C ILE A 169 -6.92 -26.56 14.61
N SER A 170 -7.97 -26.57 15.43
CA SER A 170 -9.23 -27.24 15.06
C SER A 170 -10.07 -26.40 14.10
N ALA A 171 -10.91 -27.05 13.27
CA ALA A 171 -11.86 -26.35 12.40
C ALA A 171 -12.87 -25.51 13.22
N GLU A 172 -13.21 -25.92 14.44
CA GLU A 172 -14.06 -25.15 15.34
C GLU A 172 -13.37 -23.87 15.83
N THR A 173 -12.05 -23.95 16.08
CA THR A 173 -11.25 -22.78 16.42
C THR A 173 -11.19 -21.78 15.25
N VAL A 174 -11.05 -22.28 14.01
CA VAL A 174 -11.12 -21.41 12.81
C VAL A 174 -12.48 -20.72 12.71
N LYS A 175 -13.57 -21.46 12.93
CA LYS A 175 -14.93 -20.90 12.93
C LYS A 175 -15.08 -19.78 13.97
N SER A 176 -14.60 -19.99 15.19
CA SER A 176 -14.61 -18.97 16.24
C SER A 176 -13.81 -17.71 15.87
N HIS A 177 -12.65 -17.88 15.24
CA HIS A 177 -11.88 -16.75 14.71
C HIS A 177 -12.65 -16.02 13.61
N LEU A 178 -13.26 -16.74 12.66
CA LEU A 178 -14.03 -16.12 11.58
C LEU A 178 -15.22 -15.31 12.11
N THR A 179 -15.92 -15.79 13.13
CA THR A 179 -17.00 -15.02 13.78
C THR A 179 -16.47 -13.69 14.29
N ARG A 180 -15.35 -13.68 15.05
CA ARG A 180 -14.74 -12.45 15.56
C ARG A 180 -14.24 -11.54 14.45
N ILE A 181 -13.64 -12.12 13.39
CA ILE A 181 -13.19 -11.34 12.22
C ILE A 181 -14.39 -10.65 11.58
N PHE A 182 -15.52 -11.38 11.37
CA PHE A 182 -16.71 -10.80 10.74
C PHE A 182 -17.30 -9.67 11.60
N GLU A 183 -17.35 -9.83 12.92
CA GLU A 183 -17.76 -8.77 13.84
C GLU A 183 -16.86 -7.52 13.71
N LYS A 184 -15.53 -7.70 13.68
CA LYS A 184 -14.56 -6.60 13.58
C LYS A 184 -14.60 -5.84 12.26
N ILE A 185 -14.97 -6.51 11.16
CA ILE A 185 -15.03 -5.87 9.82
C ILE A 185 -16.45 -5.55 9.39
N ASP A 186 -17.44 -5.78 10.28
CA ASP A 186 -18.88 -5.58 10.01
C ASP A 186 -19.37 -6.38 8.79
N ALA A 187 -19.04 -7.67 8.76
CA ALA A 187 -19.46 -8.59 7.72
C ALA A 187 -20.48 -9.61 8.25
N SER A 188 -21.56 -9.83 7.53
CA SER A 188 -22.62 -10.77 7.89
C SER A 188 -22.36 -12.20 7.39
N ASN A 189 -21.48 -12.39 6.43
CA ASN A 189 -21.18 -13.69 5.85
C ASN A 189 -19.80 -13.72 5.18
N ARG A 190 -19.37 -14.94 4.78
CA ARG A 190 -18.06 -15.18 4.16
C ARG A 190 -17.81 -14.39 2.88
N THR A 191 -18.82 -14.27 2.03
CA THR A 191 -18.70 -13.55 0.74
C THR A 191 -18.53 -12.05 0.99
N GLU A 192 -19.31 -11.51 1.89
CA GLU A 192 -19.22 -10.11 2.28
C GLU A 192 -17.88 -9.80 2.97
N ALA A 193 -17.42 -10.68 3.87
CA ALA A 193 -16.12 -10.55 4.49
C ALA A 193 -14.98 -10.51 3.47
N PHE A 194 -15.05 -11.34 2.42
CA PHE A 194 -14.10 -11.33 1.33
C PHE A 194 -14.12 -9.99 0.56
N GLN A 195 -15.31 -9.51 0.21
CA GLN A 195 -15.46 -8.23 -0.51
C GLN A 195 -14.95 -7.04 0.31
N ILE A 196 -15.28 -7.00 1.61
CA ILE A 196 -14.82 -5.95 2.52
C ILE A 196 -13.30 -6.03 2.66
N ALA A 197 -12.74 -7.23 2.85
CA ALA A 197 -11.32 -7.43 3.01
C ALA A 197 -10.50 -6.94 1.79
N LEU A 198 -10.98 -7.21 0.57
CA LEU A 198 -10.37 -6.70 -0.67
C LEU A 198 -10.51 -5.18 -0.77
N ARG A 199 -11.70 -4.64 -0.59
CA ARG A 199 -11.98 -3.20 -0.69
C ARG A 199 -11.13 -2.40 0.30
N ARG A 200 -11.03 -2.87 1.55
CA ARG A 200 -10.21 -2.23 2.61
C ARG A 200 -8.72 -2.49 2.47
N GLY A 201 -8.30 -3.38 1.56
CA GLY A 201 -6.90 -3.76 1.41
C GLY A 201 -6.34 -4.53 2.62
N LEU A 202 -7.20 -5.24 3.35
CA LEU A 202 -6.80 -6.10 4.48
C LEU A 202 -6.17 -7.40 3.98
N VAL A 203 -6.55 -7.84 2.78
CA VAL A 203 -6.02 -9.02 2.10
C VAL A 203 -5.69 -8.70 0.65
N ARG A 204 -4.83 -9.53 0.05
CA ARG A 204 -4.49 -9.49 -1.37
C ARG A 204 -4.74 -10.85 -1.99
N LEU A 205 -5.14 -10.84 -3.24
CA LEU A 205 -5.09 -12.04 -4.09
C LEU A 205 -3.78 -11.92 -4.86
N ASP A 206 -2.78 -12.71 -4.48
CA ASP A 206 -1.60 -12.91 -5.30
C ASP A 206 -2.07 -13.71 -6.53
N GLU A 207 -1.88 -13.17 -7.73
CA GLU A 207 -2.03 -13.90 -8.98
C GLU A 207 -0.89 -14.91 -9.16
#